data_f6e8cfeea21a40c399cda15bb2bc6c66
#
_entry.id   f6e8cfeea21a40c399cda15bb2bc6c66
#
_cell.length_a   1.000
_cell.length_b   1.000
_cell.length_c   1.000
_cell.angle_alpha   90.00
_cell.angle_beta   90.00
_cell.angle_gamma   90.00
#
_symmetry.space_group_name_H-M   'P 1'
#
loop_
_entity.id
_entity.type
_entity.pdbx_description
1 polymer ?
#
loop_
_entity_poly.entity_id
_entity_poly.type
_entity_poly.pdbx_seq_one_letter_code
_entity_poly.pdbx_strand_id
1 'polypeptide(L)'
;PLKEGAKVAFLGEFAKQPRYQGGGSSHVNTTAVSALDAALLHDRMIQYVEGFPADRDQRDETEFLRAVTAAEAADVAVIFAGLPDSFESEGGDRRHMRLPDCQNNLIARVAAVQKNTVVVLHTGAPVECPWADDVSSVLCMYLAGEGVGEAEDALLWGDADPCGRLPETWPLRLEDTPCYLDFPGDGVTADYREGVYVGYRWYDARRMPVRWPFGHGLSYTGYVYRNAVLSADTLADQG
;
A
#
# COMPACT_ATOMS: atom_id res chain seq x y z
N PRO A 1 -11.76 4.90 11.14
CA PRO A 1 -10.80 4.46 12.16
C PRO A 1 -11.30 3.27 12.97
N LEU A 2 -10.38 2.52 13.57
CA LEU A 2 -10.68 1.46 14.51
C LEU A 2 -11.35 2.02 15.78
N LYS A 3 -12.17 1.21 16.43
CA LYS A 3 -12.83 1.63 17.67
C LYS A 3 -11.93 1.31 18.87
N GLU A 4 -11.91 2.19 19.84
CA GLU A 4 -11.25 1.94 21.10
C GLU A 4 -11.84 0.68 21.77
N GLY A 5 -10.97 -0.17 22.33
CA GLY A 5 -11.36 -1.43 22.95
C GLY A 5 -11.75 -2.56 21.99
N ALA A 6 -11.68 -2.34 20.66
CA ALA A 6 -11.87 -3.41 19.69
C ALA A 6 -10.77 -4.47 19.80
N LYS A 7 -11.12 -5.75 19.64
CA LYS A 7 -10.16 -6.83 19.49
C LYS A 7 -9.64 -6.83 18.07
N VAL A 8 -8.37 -6.53 17.89
CA VAL A 8 -7.75 -6.40 16.57
C VAL A 8 -6.72 -7.49 16.35
N ALA A 9 -6.81 -8.19 15.22
CA ALA A 9 -5.79 -9.12 14.77
C ALA A 9 -4.83 -8.39 13.82
N PHE A 10 -3.54 -8.32 14.19
CA PHE A 10 -2.46 -7.88 13.29
C PHE A 10 -1.85 -9.11 12.64
N LEU A 11 -1.89 -9.17 11.32
CA LEU A 11 -1.48 -10.30 10.49
C LEU A 11 -0.42 -9.87 9.50
N GLY A 12 0.59 -10.73 9.30
CA GLY A 12 1.72 -10.44 8.42
C GLY A 12 2.95 -9.96 9.18
N GLU A 13 4.12 -10.46 8.79
CA GLU A 13 5.38 -10.09 9.47
C GLU A 13 5.71 -8.60 9.33
N PHE A 14 5.22 -7.92 8.30
CA PHE A 14 5.40 -6.48 8.14
C PHE A 14 4.84 -5.65 9.30
N ALA A 15 3.87 -6.17 10.07
CA ALA A 15 3.41 -5.53 11.30
C ALA A 15 4.52 -5.37 12.35
N LYS A 16 5.51 -6.28 12.34
CA LYS A 16 6.64 -6.34 13.28
C LYS A 16 7.95 -5.91 12.63
N GLN A 17 8.12 -6.17 11.34
CA GLN A 17 9.30 -5.84 10.56
C GLN A 17 8.88 -5.04 9.32
N PRO A 18 8.51 -3.75 9.48
CA PRO A 18 8.01 -2.95 8.37
C PRO A 18 9.11 -2.73 7.33
N ARG A 19 8.72 -2.76 6.05
CA ARG A 19 9.58 -2.22 5.01
C ARG A 19 9.34 -0.72 4.92
N TYR A 20 10.26 0.06 5.49
CA TYR A 20 10.12 1.51 5.64
C TYR A 20 11.04 2.33 4.75
N GLN A 21 11.99 1.69 4.06
CA GLN A 21 12.95 2.33 3.15
C GLN A 21 13.25 1.41 1.95
N GLY A 22 13.79 2.00 0.89
CA GLY A 22 14.24 1.26 -0.29
C GLY A 22 15.61 0.63 -0.09
N GLY A 23 16.00 -0.25 -1.01
CA GLY A 23 17.36 -0.80 -1.10
C GLY A 23 18.32 0.15 -1.82
N GLY A 24 19.61 -0.19 -1.81
CA GLY A 24 20.64 0.55 -2.52
C GLY A 24 20.94 1.91 -1.91
N SER A 25 21.08 2.94 -2.73
CA SER A 25 21.49 4.28 -2.33
C SER A 25 20.49 5.03 -1.44
N SER A 26 19.25 4.56 -1.38
CA SER A 26 18.21 5.11 -0.49
C SER A 26 18.29 4.57 0.94
N HIS A 27 19.17 3.60 1.21
CA HIS A 27 19.33 3.03 2.54
C HIS A 27 19.93 4.05 3.53
N VAL A 28 19.30 4.21 4.69
CA VAL A 28 19.78 5.04 5.81
C VAL A 28 19.93 4.19 7.07
N ASN A 29 20.93 4.52 7.89
CA ASN A 29 21.19 3.84 9.15
C ASN A 29 20.20 4.33 10.23
N THR A 30 19.03 3.73 10.25
CA THR A 30 18.00 4.01 11.25
C THR A 30 17.23 2.73 11.57
N THR A 31 16.43 2.76 12.61
CA THR A 31 15.54 1.67 13.00
C THR A 31 14.13 2.22 13.09
N ALA A 32 13.22 1.63 12.34
CA ALA A 32 11.81 2.01 12.40
C ALA A 32 11.14 1.41 13.65
N VAL A 33 10.22 2.16 14.23
CA VAL A 33 9.23 1.61 15.15
C VAL A 33 8.21 0.82 14.32
N SER A 34 7.86 -0.38 14.73
CA SER A 34 6.86 -1.19 14.03
C SER A 34 5.44 -0.81 14.44
N ALA A 35 4.45 -1.13 13.59
CA ALA A 35 3.05 -0.96 13.94
C ALA A 35 2.65 -1.73 15.21
N LEU A 36 3.22 -2.92 15.38
CA LEU A 36 2.98 -3.73 16.58
C LEU A 36 3.54 -3.06 17.84
N ASP A 37 4.77 -2.54 17.78
CA ASP A 37 5.38 -1.86 18.93
C ASP A 37 4.64 -0.56 19.26
N ALA A 38 4.26 0.24 18.26
CA ALA A 38 3.48 1.46 18.45
C ALA A 38 2.10 1.17 19.09
N ALA A 39 1.40 0.16 18.60
CA ALA A 39 0.11 -0.25 19.15
C ALA A 39 0.22 -0.74 20.62
N LEU A 40 1.28 -1.49 20.94
CA LEU A 40 1.53 -1.95 22.30
C LEU A 40 1.90 -0.80 23.25
N LEU A 41 2.65 0.21 22.77
CA LEU A 41 2.93 1.42 23.55
C LEU A 41 1.68 2.22 23.91
N HIS A 42 0.62 2.13 23.11
CA HIS A 42 -0.66 2.79 23.34
C HIS A 42 -1.71 1.85 23.99
N ASP A 43 -1.28 0.73 24.61
CA ASP A 43 -2.15 -0.23 25.29
C ASP A 43 -3.29 -0.77 24.39
N ARG A 44 -3.06 -0.85 23.07
CA ARG A 44 -4.05 -1.40 22.13
C ARG A 44 -4.18 -2.92 22.31
N MET A 45 -5.40 -3.44 22.22
CA MET A 45 -5.69 -4.88 22.35
C MET A 45 -5.39 -5.61 21.04
N ILE A 46 -4.13 -6.01 20.83
CA ILE A 46 -3.64 -6.65 19.60
C ILE A 46 -3.38 -8.12 19.82
N GLN A 47 -3.89 -8.96 18.92
CA GLN A 47 -3.43 -10.32 18.71
C GLN A 47 -2.57 -10.36 17.45
N TYR A 48 -1.26 -10.54 17.60
CA TYR A 48 -0.34 -10.67 16.47
C TYR A 48 -0.19 -12.13 16.03
N VAL A 49 -0.24 -12.35 14.70
CA VAL A 49 0.10 -13.62 14.06
C VAL A 49 0.90 -13.33 12.79
N GLU A 50 2.03 -14.00 12.62
CA GLU A 50 2.91 -13.79 11.47
C GLU A 50 2.20 -14.06 10.13
N GLY A 51 1.52 -15.20 10.01
CA GLY A 51 0.73 -15.59 8.84
C GLY A 51 1.56 -15.84 7.56
N PHE A 52 2.51 -14.95 7.27
CA PHE A 52 3.49 -15.05 6.20
C PHE A 52 4.74 -14.22 6.51
N PRO A 53 5.92 -14.61 5.98
CA PRO A 53 7.17 -13.88 6.16
C PRO A 53 7.23 -12.61 5.30
N ALA A 54 8.01 -11.59 5.76
CA ALA A 54 8.20 -10.32 5.05
C ALA A 54 9.27 -10.39 3.94
N ASP A 55 10.17 -11.37 4.00
CA ASP A 55 11.38 -11.42 3.16
C ASP A 55 11.28 -12.33 1.93
N ARG A 56 10.24 -13.18 1.84
CA ARG A 56 10.10 -14.19 0.78
C ARG A 56 8.65 -14.61 0.51
N ASP A 57 8.42 -15.22 -0.64
CA ASP A 57 7.14 -15.86 -0.98
C ASP A 57 7.16 -17.33 -0.51
N GLN A 58 6.82 -17.53 0.74
CA GLN A 58 6.71 -18.87 1.32
C GLN A 58 5.49 -18.97 2.22
N ARG A 59 4.66 -19.97 1.97
CA ARG A 59 3.50 -20.27 2.81
C ARG A 59 3.86 -21.31 3.85
N ASP A 60 3.67 -20.98 5.12
CA ASP A 60 3.58 -21.92 6.23
C ASP A 60 2.11 -22.19 6.52
N GLU A 61 1.65 -23.42 6.36
CA GLU A 61 0.24 -23.78 6.51
C GLU A 61 -0.25 -23.59 7.95
N THR A 62 0.60 -23.81 8.94
CA THR A 62 0.25 -23.66 10.35
C THR A 62 0.04 -22.17 10.68
N GLU A 63 0.99 -21.31 10.28
CA GLU A 63 0.88 -19.86 10.48
C GLU A 63 -0.29 -19.26 9.68
N PHE A 64 -0.51 -19.73 8.46
CA PHE A 64 -1.65 -19.32 7.65
C PHE A 64 -2.99 -19.62 8.34
N LEU A 65 -3.20 -20.85 8.84
CA LEU A 65 -4.42 -21.22 9.54
C LEU A 65 -4.58 -20.49 10.88
N ARG A 66 -3.49 -20.26 11.60
CA ARG A 66 -3.50 -19.44 12.82
C ARG A 66 -3.95 -18.00 12.54
N ALA A 67 -3.46 -17.39 11.46
CA ALA A 67 -3.84 -16.05 11.04
C ALA A 67 -5.33 -15.97 10.66
N VAL A 68 -5.85 -16.94 9.90
CA VAL A 68 -7.27 -17.02 9.57
C VAL A 68 -8.13 -17.16 10.83
N THR A 69 -7.74 -18.03 11.76
CA THR A 69 -8.47 -18.24 13.03
C THR A 69 -8.45 -16.96 13.89
N ALA A 70 -7.31 -16.26 13.95
CA ALA A 70 -7.22 -15.00 14.69
C ALA A 70 -8.12 -13.93 14.07
N ALA A 71 -8.14 -13.82 12.75
CA ALA A 71 -9.01 -12.90 12.02
C ALA A 71 -10.51 -13.17 12.29
N GLU A 72 -10.91 -14.44 12.27
CA GLU A 72 -12.31 -14.84 12.53
C GLU A 72 -12.76 -14.51 13.95
N ALA A 73 -11.86 -14.58 14.93
CA ALA A 73 -12.12 -14.30 16.33
C ALA A 73 -12.05 -12.81 16.71
N ALA A 74 -11.50 -11.96 15.83
CA ALA A 74 -11.32 -10.53 16.06
C ALA A 74 -12.54 -9.71 15.59
N ASP A 75 -12.66 -8.48 16.11
CA ASP A 75 -13.63 -7.49 15.61
C ASP A 75 -13.15 -6.90 14.26
N VAL A 76 -11.83 -6.81 14.09
CA VAL A 76 -11.16 -6.30 12.87
C VAL A 76 -9.87 -7.08 12.63
N ALA A 77 -9.60 -7.41 11.38
CA ALA A 77 -8.30 -7.92 10.94
C ALA A 77 -7.55 -6.83 10.16
N VAL A 78 -6.32 -6.55 10.55
CA VAL A 78 -5.40 -5.66 9.83
C VAL A 78 -4.26 -6.50 9.29
N ILE A 79 -4.14 -6.58 7.97
CA ILE A 79 -3.10 -7.36 7.29
C ILE A 79 -2.03 -6.40 6.78
N PHE A 80 -0.81 -6.56 7.28
CA PHE A 80 0.34 -5.77 6.86
C PHE A 80 1.08 -6.54 5.76
N ALA A 81 0.90 -6.11 4.52
CA ALA A 81 1.44 -6.75 3.33
C ALA A 81 2.38 -5.80 2.58
N GLY A 82 3.24 -6.34 1.74
CA GLY A 82 4.18 -5.52 0.99
C GLY A 82 5.14 -6.34 0.14
N LEU A 83 6.08 -5.65 -0.49
CA LEU A 83 7.09 -6.28 -1.32
C LEU A 83 8.35 -6.56 -0.50
N PRO A 84 8.89 -7.79 -0.50
CA PRO A 84 10.22 -8.07 -0.02
C PRO A 84 11.29 -7.27 -0.79
N ASP A 85 12.43 -6.97 -0.18
CA ASP A 85 13.56 -6.30 -0.84
C ASP A 85 14.03 -7.04 -2.10
N SER A 86 13.90 -8.37 -2.12
CA SER A 86 14.22 -9.20 -3.28
C SER A 86 13.29 -8.99 -4.48
N PHE A 87 12.10 -8.42 -4.27
CA PHE A 87 11.11 -8.12 -5.32
C PHE A 87 11.27 -6.71 -5.86
N GLU A 88 11.80 -5.79 -5.06
CA GLU A 88 11.90 -4.38 -5.41
C GLU A 88 13.15 -3.78 -4.77
N SER A 89 14.18 -3.56 -5.59
CA SER A 89 15.49 -3.05 -5.15
C SER A 89 16.15 -2.24 -6.26
N GLU A 90 17.04 -1.32 -5.90
CA GLU A 90 17.90 -0.63 -6.86
C GLU A 90 18.74 -1.65 -7.66
N GLY A 91 18.85 -1.45 -8.97
CA GLY A 91 19.60 -2.32 -9.87
C GLY A 91 18.89 -3.61 -10.28
N GLY A 92 17.64 -3.79 -9.89
CA GLY A 92 16.82 -4.94 -10.26
C GLY A 92 15.42 -4.54 -10.72
N ASP A 93 15.02 -5.00 -11.92
CA ASP A 93 13.69 -4.73 -12.44
C ASP A 93 12.66 -5.73 -11.91
N ARG A 94 11.49 -5.24 -11.54
CA ARG A 94 10.36 -6.09 -11.20
C ARG A 94 9.85 -6.84 -12.44
N ARG A 95 9.61 -8.14 -12.28
CA ARG A 95 9.09 -8.99 -13.37
C ARG A 95 7.57 -8.97 -13.47
N HIS A 96 6.88 -8.55 -12.42
CA HIS A 96 5.42 -8.46 -12.32
C HIS A 96 5.03 -7.47 -11.23
N MET A 97 3.77 -7.06 -11.22
CA MET A 97 3.22 -6.15 -10.21
C MET A 97 2.54 -6.87 -9.04
N ARG A 98 2.59 -8.19 -8.98
CA ARG A 98 1.92 -8.96 -7.93
C ARG A 98 2.64 -8.88 -6.61
N LEU A 99 1.89 -8.88 -5.52
CA LEU A 99 2.40 -9.26 -4.21
C LEU A 99 2.81 -10.74 -4.22
N PRO A 100 3.67 -11.19 -3.26
CA PRO A 100 3.87 -12.62 -3.02
C PRO A 100 2.56 -13.39 -2.93
N ASP A 101 2.53 -14.59 -3.51
CA ASP A 101 1.31 -15.41 -3.55
C ASP A 101 0.84 -15.81 -2.14
N CYS A 102 1.75 -16.02 -1.19
CA CYS A 102 1.41 -16.29 0.21
C CYS A 102 0.58 -15.14 0.83
N GLN A 103 0.91 -13.89 0.51
CA GLN A 103 0.20 -12.70 0.99
C GLN A 103 -1.18 -12.58 0.33
N ASN A 104 -1.25 -12.65 -1.01
CA ASN A 104 -2.51 -12.58 -1.75
C ASN A 104 -3.50 -13.66 -1.28
N ASN A 105 -3.01 -14.88 -1.05
CA ASN A 105 -3.82 -16.00 -0.57
C ASN A 105 -4.36 -15.75 0.85
N LEU A 106 -3.53 -15.20 1.75
CA LEU A 106 -3.98 -14.89 3.12
C LEU A 106 -5.01 -13.77 3.10
N ILE A 107 -4.78 -12.69 2.35
CA ILE A 107 -5.73 -11.57 2.24
C ILE A 107 -7.09 -12.08 1.75
N ALA A 108 -7.11 -12.83 0.66
CA ALA A 108 -8.35 -13.38 0.10
C ALA A 108 -9.07 -14.31 1.11
N ARG A 109 -8.32 -15.15 1.83
CA ARG A 109 -8.90 -16.07 2.79
C ARG A 109 -9.44 -15.37 4.03
N VAL A 110 -8.73 -14.35 4.52
CA VAL A 110 -9.18 -13.53 5.66
C VAL A 110 -10.41 -12.72 5.27
N ALA A 111 -10.43 -12.05 4.12
CA ALA A 111 -11.58 -11.27 3.64
C ALA A 111 -12.86 -12.13 3.52
N ALA A 112 -12.71 -13.43 3.24
CA ALA A 112 -13.85 -14.35 3.18
C ALA A 112 -14.49 -14.65 4.55
N VAL A 113 -13.73 -14.57 5.65
CA VAL A 113 -14.20 -14.91 7.01
C VAL A 113 -14.37 -13.68 7.92
N GLN A 114 -13.69 -12.57 7.62
CA GLN A 114 -13.74 -11.33 8.40
C GLN A 114 -14.11 -10.15 7.48
N LYS A 115 -15.29 -9.59 7.67
CA LYS A 115 -15.78 -8.48 6.82
C LYS A 115 -15.07 -7.15 7.10
N ASN A 116 -14.62 -6.95 8.34
CA ASN A 116 -13.87 -5.76 8.74
C ASN A 116 -12.36 -6.01 8.51
N THR A 117 -11.96 -6.29 7.29
CA THR A 117 -10.55 -6.49 6.92
C THR A 117 -9.97 -5.20 6.38
N VAL A 118 -8.84 -4.79 6.93
CA VAL A 118 -8.00 -3.67 6.45
C VAL A 118 -6.70 -4.24 5.93
N VAL A 119 -6.22 -3.74 4.80
CA VAL A 119 -4.89 -4.08 4.28
C VAL A 119 -4.00 -2.85 4.32
N VAL A 120 -2.86 -2.96 4.99
CA VAL A 120 -1.79 -1.96 5.02
C VAL A 120 -0.69 -2.40 4.07
N LEU A 121 -0.30 -1.53 3.12
CA LEU A 121 0.66 -1.84 2.07
C LEU A 121 1.99 -1.11 2.27
N HIS A 122 3.08 -1.88 2.30
CA HIS A 122 4.46 -1.42 2.31
C HIS A 122 5.13 -1.74 0.97
N THR A 123 5.04 -0.84 0.01
CA THR A 123 5.57 -1.01 -1.35
C THR A 123 6.21 0.28 -1.84
N GLY A 124 7.23 0.21 -2.68
CA GLY A 124 7.81 1.42 -3.30
C GLY A 124 7.08 1.87 -4.57
N ALA A 125 6.20 1.00 -5.12
CA ALA A 125 5.47 1.25 -6.36
C ALA A 125 4.13 0.48 -6.36
N PRO A 126 3.22 0.71 -7.32
CA PRO A 126 1.95 0.01 -7.42
C PRO A 126 2.06 -1.50 -7.45
N VAL A 127 1.10 -2.17 -6.84
CA VAL A 127 0.92 -3.62 -6.89
C VAL A 127 -0.49 -3.97 -7.34
N GLU A 128 -0.64 -5.15 -7.93
CA GLU A 128 -1.95 -5.71 -8.24
C GLU A 128 -2.68 -6.06 -6.95
N CYS A 129 -3.91 -5.57 -6.82
CA CYS A 129 -4.77 -5.78 -5.65
C CYS A 129 -6.07 -6.48 -6.06
N PRO A 130 -6.04 -7.78 -6.42
CA PRO A 130 -7.22 -8.48 -6.90
C PRO A 130 -8.34 -8.58 -5.84
N TRP A 131 -7.98 -8.49 -4.58
CA TRP A 131 -8.84 -8.57 -3.39
C TRP A 131 -9.39 -7.21 -2.93
N ALA A 132 -9.05 -6.10 -3.61
CA ALA A 132 -9.34 -4.76 -3.10
C ALA A 132 -10.83 -4.48 -2.92
N ASP A 133 -11.71 -5.13 -3.69
CA ASP A 133 -13.16 -4.98 -3.58
C ASP A 133 -13.78 -5.90 -2.49
N ASP A 134 -12.99 -6.82 -1.93
CA ASP A 134 -13.42 -7.77 -0.90
C ASP A 134 -13.04 -7.33 0.51
N VAL A 135 -12.19 -6.30 0.67
CA VAL A 135 -11.73 -5.75 1.95
C VAL A 135 -12.41 -4.41 2.26
N SER A 136 -12.52 -4.06 3.54
CA SER A 136 -13.17 -2.82 3.96
C SER A 136 -12.37 -1.57 3.62
N SER A 137 -11.04 -1.64 3.66
CA SER A 137 -10.18 -0.52 3.29
C SER A 137 -8.74 -0.97 2.99
N VAL A 138 -8.03 -0.11 2.25
CA VAL A 138 -6.60 -0.26 1.97
C VAL A 138 -5.89 1.02 2.39
N LEU A 139 -4.85 0.89 3.21
CA LEU A 139 -3.97 1.96 3.62
C LEU A 139 -2.61 1.77 2.94
N CYS A 140 -2.26 2.64 2.01
CA CYS A 140 -0.97 2.59 1.33
C CYS A 140 0.04 3.47 2.08
N MET A 141 1.01 2.84 2.72
CA MET A 141 2.08 3.52 3.45
C MET A 141 3.30 3.78 2.58
N TYR A 142 3.40 3.15 1.41
CA TYR A 142 4.61 3.17 0.61
C TYR A 142 5.84 2.75 1.46
N LEU A 143 6.95 3.50 1.35
CA LEU A 143 8.15 3.37 2.18
C LEU A 143 8.22 4.60 3.08
N ALA A 144 7.55 4.54 4.24
CA ALA A 144 7.18 5.71 5.03
C ALA A 144 8.28 6.25 5.97
N GLY A 145 9.47 5.63 5.96
CA GLY A 145 10.57 6.05 6.82
C GLY A 145 10.48 5.49 8.26
N GLU A 146 11.33 6.00 9.15
CA GLU A 146 11.49 5.45 10.52
C GLU A 146 10.24 5.57 11.40
N GLY A 147 9.41 6.57 11.17
CA GLY A 147 8.15 6.80 11.90
C GLY A 147 6.95 6.03 11.36
N VAL A 148 7.16 4.95 10.59
CA VAL A 148 6.07 4.22 9.93
C VAL A 148 5.06 3.65 10.92
N GLY A 149 5.51 3.03 12.01
CA GLY A 149 4.61 2.39 12.97
C GLY A 149 3.76 3.37 13.76
N GLU A 150 4.33 4.50 14.18
CA GLU A 150 3.57 5.57 14.85
C GLU A 150 2.53 6.19 13.89
N ALA A 151 2.91 6.36 12.61
CA ALA A 151 1.98 6.87 11.62
C ALA A 151 0.84 5.87 11.35
N GLU A 152 1.13 4.58 11.28
CA GLU A 152 0.12 3.51 11.12
C GLU A 152 -0.82 3.45 12.32
N ASP A 153 -0.29 3.48 13.55
CA ASP A 153 -1.12 3.51 14.74
C ASP A 153 -2.04 4.74 14.73
N ALA A 154 -1.50 5.93 14.54
CA ALA A 154 -2.28 7.16 14.51
C ALA A 154 -3.39 7.15 13.43
N LEU A 155 -3.08 6.61 12.23
CA LEU A 155 -4.06 6.49 11.15
C LEU A 155 -5.11 5.41 11.44
N LEU A 156 -4.71 4.25 11.91
CA LEU A 156 -5.63 3.15 12.18
C LEU A 156 -6.65 3.50 13.26
N TRP A 157 -6.23 4.15 14.33
CA TRP A 157 -7.15 4.55 15.44
C TRP A 157 -7.77 5.93 15.26
N GLY A 158 -7.33 6.72 14.27
CA GLY A 158 -7.94 8.00 13.94
C GLY A 158 -7.40 9.17 14.77
N ASP A 159 -6.25 9.01 15.39
CA ASP A 159 -5.48 10.10 16.02
C ASP A 159 -4.93 11.07 14.95
N ALA A 160 -4.80 10.57 13.72
CA ALA A 160 -4.53 11.36 12.52
C ALA A 160 -5.53 11.01 11.40
N ASP A 161 -5.84 12.00 10.56
CA ASP A 161 -6.69 11.81 9.39
C ASP A 161 -5.85 11.49 8.15
N PRO A 162 -6.17 10.46 7.35
CA PRO A 162 -5.49 10.20 6.09
C PRO A 162 -5.62 11.39 5.15
N CYS A 163 -4.51 12.03 4.82
CA CYS A 163 -4.48 13.23 3.96
C CYS A 163 -3.68 13.03 2.67
N GLY A 164 -2.92 11.95 2.58
CA GLY A 164 -2.13 11.61 1.40
C GLY A 164 -2.97 11.37 0.15
N ARG A 165 -2.38 11.64 -1.01
CA ARG A 165 -2.94 11.34 -2.32
C ARG A 165 -1.94 10.54 -3.11
N LEU A 166 -2.41 9.57 -3.89
CA LEU A 166 -1.53 8.76 -4.73
C LEU A 166 -0.76 9.63 -5.72
N PRO A 167 0.57 9.55 -5.74
CA PRO A 167 1.41 10.32 -6.66
C PRO A 167 1.47 9.70 -8.05
N GLU A 168 0.75 8.60 -8.26
CA GLU A 168 0.74 7.84 -9.49
C GLU A 168 -0.58 7.11 -9.66
N THR A 169 -0.90 6.72 -10.90
CA THR A 169 -2.03 5.86 -11.20
C THR A 169 -1.67 4.40 -10.89
N TRP A 170 -2.55 3.70 -10.19
CA TRP A 170 -2.44 2.25 -9.95
C TRP A 170 -3.21 1.50 -11.03
N PRO A 171 -2.53 0.85 -11.99
CA PRO A 171 -3.20 0.03 -13.00
C PRO A 171 -3.78 -1.25 -12.39
N LEU A 172 -4.64 -1.93 -13.12
CA LEU A 172 -5.18 -3.21 -12.70
C LEU A 172 -4.15 -4.33 -12.83
N ARG A 173 -3.25 -4.23 -13.81
CA ARG A 173 -2.23 -5.24 -14.13
C ARG A 173 -1.06 -4.60 -14.88
N LEU A 174 0.06 -5.32 -14.93
CA LEU A 174 1.29 -4.84 -15.58
C LEU A 174 1.08 -4.51 -17.06
N GLU A 175 0.29 -5.30 -17.77
CA GLU A 175 0.02 -5.16 -19.22
C GLU A 175 -0.68 -3.84 -19.57
N ASP A 176 -1.29 -3.18 -18.60
CA ASP A 176 -1.98 -1.91 -18.79
C ASP A 176 -1.02 -0.70 -18.73
N THR A 177 0.25 -0.91 -18.34
CA THR A 177 1.23 0.17 -18.23
C THR A 177 1.68 0.69 -19.60
N PRO A 178 2.00 2.00 -19.74
CA PRO A 178 2.37 2.59 -21.03
C PRO A 178 3.63 1.99 -21.65
N CYS A 179 4.57 1.52 -20.83
CA CYS A 179 5.86 1.00 -21.27
C CYS A 179 5.91 -0.54 -21.37
N TYR A 180 4.80 -1.25 -21.18
CA TYR A 180 4.78 -2.72 -21.09
C TYR A 180 5.47 -3.44 -22.23
N LEU A 181 5.33 -2.94 -23.47
CA LEU A 181 5.92 -3.57 -24.66
C LEU A 181 7.36 -3.14 -24.92
N ASP A 182 7.82 -2.05 -24.30
CA ASP A 182 9.10 -1.41 -24.61
C ASP A 182 10.10 -1.50 -23.44
N PHE A 183 9.66 -1.79 -22.23
CA PHE A 183 10.51 -1.94 -21.06
C PHE A 183 10.84 -3.43 -20.80
N PRO A 184 12.09 -3.79 -20.48
CA PRO A 184 13.26 -2.92 -20.28
C PRO A 184 14.05 -2.62 -21.57
N GLY A 185 13.50 -2.91 -22.75
CA GLY A 185 14.17 -2.81 -24.04
C GLY A 185 14.80 -4.13 -24.48
N ASP A 186 15.63 -4.06 -25.51
CA ASP A 186 16.28 -5.23 -26.13
C ASP A 186 17.71 -5.50 -25.59
N GLY A 187 18.13 -4.77 -24.56
CA GLY A 187 19.48 -4.83 -23.98
C GLY A 187 20.48 -3.91 -24.66
N VAL A 188 20.14 -3.25 -25.76
CA VAL A 188 20.92 -2.26 -26.48
C VAL A 188 20.22 -0.92 -26.57
N THR A 189 18.90 -0.96 -26.82
CA THR A 189 18.06 0.22 -26.94
C THR A 189 16.82 0.07 -26.03
N ALA A 190 16.31 1.22 -25.55
CA ALA A 190 15.03 1.32 -24.88
C ALA A 190 14.22 2.45 -25.54
N ASP A 191 13.09 2.09 -26.13
CA ASP A 191 12.21 3.01 -26.82
C ASP A 191 11.16 3.59 -25.87
N TYR A 192 11.06 4.92 -25.79
CA TYR A 192 10.01 5.63 -25.03
C TYR A 192 8.84 5.97 -25.95
N ARG A 193 8.14 4.93 -26.44
CA ARG A 193 7.07 5.08 -27.44
C ARG A 193 5.83 5.74 -26.92
N GLU A 194 5.61 5.76 -25.61
CA GLU A 194 4.52 6.47 -24.97
C GLU A 194 4.58 7.98 -25.17
N GLY A 195 5.76 8.55 -25.43
CA GLY A 195 5.96 9.97 -25.65
C GLY A 195 5.47 10.82 -24.49
N VAL A 196 4.50 11.72 -24.73
CA VAL A 196 3.89 12.58 -23.68
C VAL A 196 2.85 11.85 -22.82
N TYR A 197 2.47 10.63 -23.20
CA TYR A 197 1.45 9.86 -22.51
C TYR A 197 2.05 8.99 -21.39
N VAL A 198 2.78 9.62 -20.48
CA VAL A 198 3.32 8.97 -19.27
C VAL A 198 2.35 9.07 -18.10
N GLY A 199 2.38 8.08 -17.21
CA GLY A 199 1.57 8.05 -16.00
C GLY A 199 0.06 8.19 -16.31
N TYR A 200 -0.64 9.05 -15.55
CA TYR A 200 -2.10 9.22 -15.67
C TYR A 200 -2.56 9.64 -17.08
N ARG A 201 -1.73 10.35 -17.84
CA ARG A 201 -2.07 10.79 -19.22
C ARG A 201 -2.34 9.63 -20.15
N TRP A 202 -1.65 8.51 -19.96
CA TRP A 202 -1.89 7.28 -20.71
C TRP A 202 -3.29 6.72 -20.46
N TYR A 203 -3.63 6.52 -19.20
CA TYR A 203 -4.90 5.93 -18.79
C TYR A 203 -6.06 6.82 -19.16
N ASP A 204 -5.96 8.13 -18.94
CA ASP A 204 -7.00 9.11 -19.26
C ASP A 204 -7.22 9.20 -20.77
N ALA A 205 -6.16 9.31 -21.59
CA ALA A 205 -6.28 9.40 -23.04
C ALA A 205 -6.92 8.14 -23.66
N ARG A 206 -6.66 6.98 -23.09
CA ARG A 206 -7.21 5.69 -23.53
C ARG A 206 -8.53 5.32 -22.85
N ARG A 207 -8.96 6.08 -21.85
CA ARG A 207 -10.12 5.80 -21.01
C ARG A 207 -10.07 4.39 -20.42
N MET A 208 -8.88 3.99 -19.96
CA MET A 208 -8.66 2.68 -19.39
C MET A 208 -9.12 2.64 -17.94
N PRO A 209 -9.74 1.53 -17.51
CA PRO A 209 -10.03 1.32 -16.10
C PRO A 209 -8.72 1.17 -15.33
N VAL A 210 -8.68 1.73 -14.11
CA VAL A 210 -7.55 1.65 -13.19
C VAL A 210 -8.04 1.24 -11.81
N ARG A 211 -7.15 0.71 -10.98
CA ARG A 211 -7.53 0.40 -9.60
C ARG A 211 -7.79 1.70 -8.83
N TRP A 212 -6.84 2.64 -8.88
CA TRP A 212 -7.00 3.99 -8.33
C TRP A 212 -6.30 5.00 -9.24
N PRO A 213 -6.94 6.13 -9.54
CA PRO A 213 -6.33 7.15 -10.40
C PRO A 213 -5.26 7.95 -9.62
N PHE A 214 -4.37 8.60 -10.35
CA PHE A 214 -3.49 9.65 -9.82
C PHE A 214 -4.30 10.65 -8.99
N GLY A 215 -3.79 11.01 -7.82
CA GLY A 215 -4.45 11.94 -6.90
C GLY A 215 -5.58 11.31 -6.06
N HIS A 216 -5.83 10.00 -6.19
CA HIS A 216 -6.80 9.31 -5.35
C HIS A 216 -6.38 9.33 -3.89
N GLY A 217 -7.34 9.51 -3.01
CA GLY A 217 -7.17 9.38 -1.57
C GLY A 217 -8.47 9.73 -0.87
N LEU A 218 -8.73 9.00 0.21
CA LEU A 218 -9.90 9.19 1.08
C LEU A 218 -9.45 9.80 2.40
N SER A 219 -10.40 10.30 3.15
CA SER A 219 -10.23 10.87 4.48
C SER A 219 -11.34 10.34 5.38
N TYR A 220 -11.16 10.44 6.69
CA TYR A 220 -12.24 10.12 7.64
C TYR A 220 -13.33 11.21 7.66
N THR A 221 -13.06 12.36 7.03
CA THR A 221 -14.01 13.46 6.92
C THR A 221 -14.30 13.82 5.46
N GLY A 222 -15.40 14.51 5.21
CA GLY A 222 -15.78 15.01 3.90
C GLY A 222 -15.44 16.48 3.73
N TYR A 223 -14.98 16.85 2.52
CA TYR A 223 -14.66 18.23 2.15
C TYR A 223 -15.63 18.70 1.05
N VAL A 224 -16.14 19.91 1.20
CA VAL A 224 -16.98 20.56 0.16
C VAL A 224 -16.32 21.88 -0.24
N TYR A 225 -15.88 21.95 -1.49
CA TYR A 225 -15.31 23.18 -2.07
C TYR A 225 -16.42 24.05 -2.63
N ARG A 226 -16.48 25.32 -2.23
CA ARG A 226 -17.50 26.27 -2.65
C ARG A 226 -16.86 27.63 -2.94
N ASN A 227 -17.52 28.41 -3.81
CA ASN A 227 -17.19 29.83 -4.03
C ASN A 227 -15.71 30.07 -4.41
N ALA A 228 -15.18 29.26 -5.34
CA ALA A 228 -13.85 29.52 -5.88
C ALA A 228 -13.85 30.90 -6.59
N VAL A 229 -12.99 31.82 -6.14
CA VAL A 229 -12.86 33.16 -6.71
C VAL A 229 -11.39 33.40 -7.07
N LEU A 230 -11.17 33.84 -8.30
CA LEU A 230 -9.85 34.29 -8.75
C LEU A 230 -9.64 35.74 -8.30
N SER A 231 -8.46 36.06 -7.80
CA SER A 231 -8.10 37.44 -7.46
C SER A 231 -7.88 38.32 -8.69
N ALA A 232 -7.58 37.73 -9.83
CA ALA A 232 -7.44 38.35 -11.13
C ALA A 232 -7.69 37.35 -12.26
N ASP A 233 -8.24 37.81 -13.39
CA ASP A 233 -8.49 36.98 -14.55
C ASP A 233 -7.23 36.70 -15.39
N THR A 234 -6.17 37.44 -15.14
CA THR A 234 -4.87 37.33 -15.84
C THR A 234 -3.73 37.34 -14.85
N LEU A 235 -2.73 36.49 -15.10
CA LEU A 235 -1.43 36.60 -14.44
C LEU A 235 -0.66 37.75 -15.10
N ALA A 236 -0.37 38.81 -14.33
CA ALA A 236 0.57 39.82 -14.79
C ALA A 236 1.98 39.21 -14.71
N ASP A 237 2.73 39.29 -15.84
CA ASP A 237 4.14 38.96 -15.87
C ASP A 237 4.86 40.01 -14.99
N GLN A 238 5.22 39.61 -13.79
CA GLN A 238 6.10 40.38 -12.94
C GLN A 238 7.52 39.97 -13.30
N GLY A 239 8.08 40.64 -14.34
CA GLY A 239 9.43 40.47 -14.80
C GLY A 239 10.52 40.66 -13.76
#